data_b52a44f9f0adc9529f70e6e558f08830
#
_entry.id   b52a44f9f0adc9529f70e6e558f08830
#
_cell.length_a   1.000
_cell.length_b   1.000
_cell.length_c   1.000
_cell.angle_alpha   90.00
_cell.angle_beta   90.00
_cell.angle_gamma   90.00
#
_symmetry.space_group_name_H-M   'P 1'
#
loop_
_entity.id
_entity.type
_entity.pdbx_description
1 polymer ?
#
loop_
_entity_poly.entity_id
_entity_poly.type
_entity_poly.pdbx_seq_one_letter_code
_entity_poly.pdbx_strand_id
1 'polypeptide(L)'
;MKRQSNITDAEWQIMRMIWSSENTTSSQIIARLGKSKSWSPTTVKTLLARLVKKEVISFHMQGRTRLYYPLMTEMECVRREMNNVIMRLYGQTVNQQSEHFTFYGHNDSSYISLLASELEYNYGKILNILGIVLDEKIMVYTHETQLQLHSALGVQSGPGWLRAGSAWGIMHIAPKKCFDNIKAEKAAVHVFAQIVINKLNPATPYWLMQGYSAYLAKWLELKRIKDAVREQLDAMPDISLDDISSDYEKFNDNKGYELAYTIAHFIVLEYGAGHMALLIKSPYDYEGIFNCTKERFQKKWLGFLHKKYMGVY
;
A
#
# COMPACT_ATOMS: atom_id res chain seq x y z
N MET A 1 -27.03 4.90 9.40
CA MET A 1 -25.78 4.22 9.76
C MET A 1 -25.49 4.43 11.25
N LYS A 2 -25.39 3.35 12.06
CA LYS A 2 -24.99 3.47 13.46
C LYS A 2 -23.55 4.02 13.52
N ARG A 3 -23.33 5.14 14.24
CA ARG A 3 -22.00 5.61 14.60
C ARG A 3 -21.30 4.49 15.37
N GLN A 4 -20.42 3.74 14.71
CA GLN A 4 -19.57 2.77 15.38
C GLN A 4 -18.56 3.54 16.22
N SER A 5 -18.57 3.32 17.55
CA SER A 5 -17.74 4.06 18.49
C SER A 5 -16.26 3.66 18.38
N ASN A 6 -15.37 4.65 18.48
CA ASN A 6 -13.92 4.45 18.46
C ASN A 6 -13.44 3.49 19.56
N ILE A 7 -12.34 2.78 19.30
CA ILE A 7 -11.65 1.97 20.30
C ILE A 7 -10.85 2.90 21.21
N THR A 8 -11.08 2.85 22.52
CA THR A 8 -10.32 3.67 23.49
C THR A 8 -8.94 3.08 23.76
N ASP A 9 -8.00 3.86 24.31
CA ASP A 9 -6.65 3.40 24.67
C ASP A 9 -6.66 2.16 25.58
N ALA A 10 -7.61 2.11 26.51
CA ALA A 10 -7.79 0.95 27.38
C ALA A 10 -8.26 -0.28 26.60
N GLU A 11 -9.18 -0.11 25.68
CA GLU A 11 -9.66 -1.18 24.80
C GLU A 11 -8.56 -1.66 23.85
N TRP A 12 -7.69 -0.76 23.34
CA TRP A 12 -6.51 -1.12 22.54
C TRP A 12 -5.55 -2.07 23.28
N GLN A 13 -5.35 -1.89 24.59
CA GLN A 13 -4.50 -2.80 25.37
C GLN A 13 -5.08 -4.23 25.39
N ILE A 14 -6.41 -4.37 25.46
CA ILE A 14 -7.07 -5.67 25.40
C ILE A 14 -6.98 -6.27 24.00
N MET A 15 -7.21 -5.46 22.97
CA MET A 15 -7.13 -5.90 21.57
C MET A 15 -5.75 -6.47 21.23
N ARG A 16 -4.66 -5.81 21.63
CA ARG A 16 -3.27 -6.31 21.43
C ARG A 16 -3.06 -7.72 22.01
N MET A 17 -3.69 -8.03 23.13
CA MET A 17 -3.62 -9.37 23.70
C MET A 17 -4.42 -10.39 22.89
N ILE A 18 -5.60 -9.99 22.40
CA ILE A 18 -6.46 -10.86 21.61
C ILE A 18 -5.83 -11.16 20.25
N TRP A 19 -5.18 -10.19 19.61
CA TRP A 19 -4.45 -10.41 18.34
C TRP A 19 -3.18 -11.27 18.52
N SER A 20 -2.54 -11.21 19.69
CA SER A 20 -1.34 -12.02 19.97
C SER A 20 -1.62 -13.50 20.29
N SER A 21 -2.89 -13.91 20.37
CA SER A 21 -3.31 -15.26 20.77
C SER A 21 -4.59 -15.63 20.06
N GLU A 22 -4.66 -16.83 19.47
CA GLU A 22 -5.84 -17.27 18.71
C GLU A 22 -7.14 -17.32 19.55
N ASN A 23 -7.04 -17.62 20.86
CA ASN A 23 -8.15 -17.66 21.79
C ASN A 23 -7.70 -17.19 23.18
N THR A 24 -8.29 -16.12 23.68
CA THR A 24 -7.89 -15.50 24.94
C THR A 24 -9.03 -15.47 25.93
N THR A 25 -8.79 -15.91 27.18
CA THR A 25 -9.79 -15.84 28.26
C THR A 25 -9.71 -14.51 29.02
N SER A 26 -10.83 -14.11 29.64
CA SER A 26 -10.81 -12.94 30.54
C SER A 26 -9.83 -13.09 31.70
N SER A 27 -9.63 -14.31 32.22
CA SER A 27 -8.66 -14.60 33.29
C SER A 27 -7.22 -14.36 32.86
N GLN A 28 -6.84 -14.74 31.64
CA GLN A 28 -5.51 -14.47 31.07
C GLN A 28 -5.26 -12.97 30.90
N ILE A 29 -6.27 -12.22 30.41
CA ILE A 29 -6.20 -10.76 30.28
C ILE A 29 -6.05 -10.11 31.64
N ILE A 30 -6.85 -10.52 32.64
CA ILE A 30 -6.77 -10.02 34.01
C ILE A 30 -5.41 -10.30 34.63
N ALA A 31 -4.86 -11.52 34.46
CA ALA A 31 -3.55 -11.89 35.00
C ALA A 31 -2.42 -11.02 34.42
N ARG A 32 -2.48 -10.66 33.14
CA ARG A 32 -1.43 -9.89 32.46
C ARG A 32 -1.59 -8.38 32.64
N LEU A 33 -2.79 -7.83 32.43
CA LEU A 33 -3.05 -6.39 32.50
C LEU A 33 -3.38 -5.92 33.91
N GLY A 34 -3.96 -6.78 34.77
CA GLY A 34 -4.22 -6.44 36.16
C GLY A 34 -2.96 -6.08 36.92
N LYS A 35 -1.85 -6.81 36.71
CA LYS A 35 -0.54 -6.50 37.32
C LYS A 35 0.11 -5.26 36.73
N SER A 36 0.09 -5.09 35.40
CA SER A 36 0.84 -4.02 34.69
C SER A 36 0.10 -2.66 34.68
N LYS A 37 -1.23 -2.64 34.79
CA LYS A 37 -2.05 -1.44 34.70
C LYS A 37 -2.91 -1.19 35.93
N SER A 38 -2.82 -2.02 36.96
CA SER A 38 -3.65 -1.97 38.19
C SER A 38 -5.16 -2.03 37.90
N TRP A 39 -5.57 -2.74 36.86
CA TRP A 39 -6.98 -2.87 36.50
C TRP A 39 -7.68 -3.95 37.34
N SER A 40 -8.86 -3.62 37.83
CA SER A 40 -9.71 -4.60 38.50
C SER A 40 -10.28 -5.64 37.53
N PRO A 41 -10.59 -6.84 37.98
CA PRO A 41 -11.29 -7.83 37.16
C PRO A 41 -12.59 -7.30 36.53
N THR A 42 -13.30 -6.43 37.24
CA THR A 42 -14.53 -5.78 36.77
C THR A 42 -14.26 -4.83 35.61
N THR A 43 -13.16 -4.06 35.68
CA THR A 43 -12.72 -3.17 34.58
C THR A 43 -12.47 -3.96 33.30
N VAL A 44 -11.71 -5.04 33.36
CA VAL A 44 -11.40 -5.89 32.19
C VAL A 44 -12.67 -6.47 31.59
N LYS A 45 -13.59 -7.01 32.42
CA LYS A 45 -14.87 -7.56 31.96
C LYS A 45 -15.74 -6.50 31.27
N THR A 46 -15.77 -5.28 31.80
CA THR A 46 -16.51 -4.17 31.22
C THR A 46 -15.95 -3.77 29.86
N LEU A 47 -14.62 -3.69 29.72
CA LEU A 47 -13.96 -3.36 28.45
C LEU A 47 -14.20 -4.46 27.38
N LEU A 48 -14.11 -5.74 27.78
CA LEU A 48 -14.46 -6.86 26.89
C LEU A 48 -15.91 -6.79 26.40
N ALA A 49 -16.85 -6.50 27.30
CA ALA A 49 -18.27 -6.33 26.92
C ALA A 49 -18.48 -5.17 25.93
N ARG A 50 -17.72 -4.06 26.11
CA ARG A 50 -17.73 -2.92 25.18
C ARG A 50 -17.17 -3.30 23.80
N LEU A 51 -16.06 -4.04 23.75
CA LEU A 51 -15.45 -4.50 22.51
C LEU A 51 -16.37 -5.45 21.74
N VAL A 52 -17.07 -6.36 22.43
CA VAL A 52 -18.10 -7.22 21.82
C VAL A 52 -19.26 -6.36 21.26
N LYS A 53 -19.74 -5.37 22.03
CA LYS A 53 -20.79 -4.44 21.57
C LYS A 53 -20.37 -3.59 20.36
N LYS A 54 -19.05 -3.31 20.23
CA LYS A 54 -18.46 -2.60 19.09
C LYS A 54 -18.21 -3.50 17.89
N GLU A 55 -18.49 -4.79 18.00
CA GLU A 55 -18.30 -5.80 16.94
C GLU A 55 -16.85 -5.88 16.43
N VAL A 56 -15.86 -5.63 17.31
CA VAL A 56 -14.43 -5.79 17.01
C VAL A 56 -13.85 -7.11 17.51
N ILE A 57 -14.53 -7.72 18.50
CA ILE A 57 -14.25 -9.07 18.99
C ILE A 57 -15.54 -9.86 19.12
N SER A 58 -15.41 -11.19 19.14
CA SER A 58 -16.48 -12.10 19.54
C SER A 58 -15.95 -13.14 20.51
N PHE A 59 -16.78 -14.05 20.94
CA PHE A 59 -16.39 -15.17 21.80
C PHE A 59 -17.19 -16.42 21.48
N HIS A 60 -16.61 -17.58 21.74
CA HIS A 60 -17.32 -18.85 21.84
C HIS A 60 -17.18 -19.42 23.26
N MET A 61 -18.08 -20.32 23.62
CA MET A 61 -18.09 -20.95 24.94
C MET A 61 -17.29 -22.26 24.91
N GLN A 62 -16.33 -22.39 25.82
CA GLN A 62 -15.67 -23.66 26.13
C GLN A 62 -16.03 -24.05 27.58
N GLY A 63 -17.05 -24.89 27.73
CA GLY A 63 -17.65 -25.14 29.02
C GLY A 63 -18.29 -23.86 29.59
N ARG A 64 -17.81 -23.43 30.78
CA ARG A 64 -18.28 -22.18 31.43
C ARG A 64 -17.38 -20.95 31.11
N THR A 65 -16.34 -21.12 30.28
CA THR A 65 -15.36 -20.08 29.98
C THR A 65 -15.61 -19.48 28.60
N ARG A 66 -15.55 -18.15 28.48
CA ARG A 66 -15.56 -17.44 27.20
C ARG A 66 -14.14 -17.36 26.65
N LEU A 67 -13.99 -17.80 25.40
CA LEU A 67 -12.76 -17.63 24.61
C LEU A 67 -13.00 -16.52 23.61
N TYR A 68 -12.31 -15.40 23.76
CA TYR A 68 -12.44 -14.24 22.89
C TYR A 68 -11.49 -14.35 21.70
N TYR A 69 -11.98 -13.96 20.52
CA TYR A 69 -11.24 -13.90 19.28
C TYR A 69 -11.55 -12.60 18.53
N PRO A 70 -10.60 -12.09 17.70
CA PRO A 70 -10.82 -10.86 16.97
C PRO A 70 -11.77 -11.10 15.79
N LEU A 71 -12.68 -10.15 15.54
CA LEU A 71 -13.47 -10.06 14.30
C LEU A 71 -12.82 -9.15 13.27
N MET A 72 -11.87 -8.32 13.70
CA MET A 72 -11.10 -7.42 12.87
C MET A 72 -9.61 -7.62 13.15
N THR A 73 -8.79 -7.57 12.12
CA THR A 73 -7.32 -7.55 12.26
C THR A 73 -6.85 -6.25 12.92
N GLU A 74 -5.63 -6.23 13.44
CA GLU A 74 -5.02 -5.03 14.00
C GLU A 74 -4.98 -3.91 12.95
N MET A 75 -4.59 -4.24 11.71
CA MET A 75 -4.50 -3.30 10.60
C MET A 75 -5.86 -2.68 10.26
N GLU A 76 -6.93 -3.47 10.24
CA GLU A 76 -8.29 -2.96 10.00
C GLU A 76 -8.75 -2.00 11.10
N CYS A 77 -8.45 -2.31 12.36
CA CYS A 77 -8.75 -1.42 13.48
C CYS A 77 -7.95 -0.12 13.40
N VAL A 78 -6.64 -0.20 13.12
CA VAL A 78 -5.78 0.99 12.93
C VAL A 78 -6.31 1.84 11.79
N ARG A 79 -6.60 1.25 10.63
CA ARG A 79 -7.17 1.96 9.47
C ARG A 79 -8.46 2.69 9.86
N ARG A 80 -9.33 2.04 10.60
CA ARG A 80 -10.61 2.61 11.06
C ARG A 80 -10.41 3.82 11.99
N GLU A 81 -9.49 3.72 12.95
CA GLU A 81 -9.17 4.84 13.85
C GLU A 81 -8.52 6.01 13.10
N MET A 82 -7.58 5.72 12.20
CA MET A 82 -6.98 6.76 11.34
C MET A 82 -8.03 7.47 10.49
N ASN A 83 -8.98 6.72 9.90
CA ASN A 83 -10.10 7.32 9.18
C ASN A 83 -10.92 8.26 10.06
N ASN A 84 -11.21 7.88 11.30
CA ASN A 84 -11.94 8.72 12.23
C ASN A 84 -11.15 10.00 12.59
N VAL A 85 -9.83 9.90 12.74
CA VAL A 85 -8.94 11.06 12.97
C VAL A 85 -8.93 11.97 11.74
N ILE A 86 -8.72 11.41 10.56
CA ILE A 86 -8.70 12.16 9.30
C ILE A 86 -10.03 12.86 9.07
N MET A 87 -11.16 12.17 9.30
CA MET A 87 -12.50 12.74 9.18
C MET A 87 -12.75 13.90 10.17
N ARG A 88 -12.12 13.87 11.36
CA ARG A 88 -12.19 14.98 12.33
C ARG A 88 -11.30 16.16 11.92
N LEU A 89 -10.11 15.89 11.39
CA LEU A 89 -9.14 16.93 11.05
C LEU A 89 -9.47 17.64 9.74
N TYR A 90 -9.98 16.91 8.75
CA TYR A 90 -10.18 17.40 7.38
C TYR A 90 -11.66 17.58 6.98
N GLY A 91 -12.60 17.37 7.93
CA GLY A 91 -14.05 17.51 7.69
C GLY A 91 -14.70 16.32 7.01
N GLN A 92 -16.02 16.23 7.15
CA GLN A 92 -16.83 15.09 6.67
C GLN A 92 -17.35 15.28 5.22
N THR A 93 -16.74 16.13 4.43
CA THR A 93 -17.26 16.39 3.08
C THR A 93 -16.79 15.29 2.13
N VAL A 94 -17.68 14.33 1.85
CA VAL A 94 -17.54 13.43 0.71
C VAL A 94 -17.75 14.27 -0.54
N ASN A 95 -16.70 14.48 -1.33
CA ASN A 95 -16.79 15.28 -2.54
C ASN A 95 -17.39 14.49 -3.69
N GLN A 96 -17.03 13.21 -3.79
CA GLN A 96 -17.53 12.34 -4.85
C GLN A 96 -17.41 10.88 -4.43
N GLN A 97 -18.36 10.05 -4.89
CA GLN A 97 -18.28 8.59 -4.82
C GLN A 97 -18.30 8.04 -6.24
N SER A 98 -17.44 7.08 -6.50
CA SER A 98 -17.49 6.22 -7.67
C SER A 98 -17.77 4.77 -7.26
N GLU A 99 -17.71 3.82 -8.18
CA GLU A 99 -18.03 2.42 -7.88
C GLU A 99 -17.11 1.83 -6.81
N HIS A 100 -15.79 2.09 -6.91
CA HIS A 100 -14.78 1.48 -6.04
C HIS A 100 -14.01 2.48 -5.17
N PHE A 101 -14.22 3.79 -5.35
CA PHE A 101 -13.48 4.83 -4.62
C PHE A 101 -14.42 5.83 -3.95
N THR A 102 -13.97 6.38 -2.80
CA THR A 102 -14.63 7.49 -2.12
C THR A 102 -13.63 8.63 -1.94
N PHE A 103 -13.95 9.79 -2.50
CA PHE A 103 -13.06 10.96 -2.51
C PHE A 103 -13.45 11.94 -1.43
N TYR A 104 -12.42 12.46 -0.74
CA TYR A 104 -12.50 13.45 0.33
C TYR A 104 -11.53 14.60 0.02
N GLY A 105 -11.80 15.79 0.57
CA GLY A 105 -10.92 16.96 0.47
C GLY A 105 -11.62 18.17 -0.15
N HIS A 106 -10.88 19.23 -0.42
CA HIS A 106 -11.41 20.53 -0.85
C HIS A 106 -11.06 20.91 -2.31
N ASN A 107 -10.68 19.93 -3.13
CA ASN A 107 -10.28 20.22 -4.49
C ASN A 107 -11.48 20.34 -5.45
N ASP A 108 -11.23 20.99 -6.59
CA ASP A 108 -12.15 21.17 -7.69
C ASP A 108 -12.76 19.83 -8.14
N SER A 109 -14.05 19.82 -8.37
CA SER A 109 -14.83 18.66 -8.84
C SER A 109 -14.28 18.09 -10.15
N SER A 110 -13.77 18.94 -11.04
CA SER A 110 -13.14 18.49 -12.31
C SER A 110 -11.87 17.68 -12.08
N TYR A 111 -11.07 18.09 -11.08
CA TYR A 111 -9.87 17.35 -10.68
C TYR A 111 -10.20 15.98 -10.08
N ILE A 112 -11.18 15.95 -9.19
CA ILE A 112 -11.64 14.70 -8.57
C ILE A 112 -12.24 13.76 -9.63
N SER A 113 -13.04 14.26 -10.55
CA SER A 113 -13.62 13.48 -11.64
C SER A 113 -12.56 12.88 -12.57
N LEU A 114 -11.47 13.62 -12.84
CA LEU A 114 -10.32 13.12 -13.59
C LEU A 114 -9.64 11.93 -12.87
N LEU A 115 -9.37 12.08 -11.57
CA LEU A 115 -8.77 11.01 -10.76
C LEU A 115 -9.69 9.79 -10.70
N ALA A 116 -10.99 9.99 -10.46
CA ALA A 116 -11.98 8.93 -10.36
C ALA A 116 -12.08 8.13 -11.66
N SER A 117 -12.18 8.81 -12.80
CA SER A 117 -12.27 8.17 -14.12
C SER A 117 -11.07 7.28 -14.41
N GLU A 118 -9.85 7.76 -14.16
CA GLU A 118 -8.64 6.98 -14.42
C GLU A 118 -8.46 5.82 -13.44
N LEU A 119 -8.82 6.02 -12.17
CA LEU A 119 -8.76 4.97 -11.15
C LEU A 119 -9.76 3.86 -11.47
N GLU A 120 -11.01 4.18 -11.78
CA GLU A 120 -12.03 3.18 -12.17
C GLU A 120 -11.64 2.42 -13.43
N TYR A 121 -11.11 3.12 -14.44
CA TYR A 121 -10.64 2.48 -15.68
C TYR A 121 -9.55 1.43 -15.44
N ASN A 122 -8.69 1.64 -14.44
CA ASN A 122 -7.59 0.74 -14.12
C ASN A 122 -7.92 -0.27 -13.01
N TYR A 123 -9.00 -0.08 -12.24
CA TYR A 123 -9.35 -0.91 -11.10
C TYR A 123 -9.42 -2.39 -11.43
N GLY A 124 -10.35 -2.79 -12.26
CA GLY A 124 -10.55 -4.20 -12.63
C GLY A 124 -9.33 -4.80 -13.35
N LYS A 125 -8.61 -4.01 -14.17
CA LYS A 125 -7.40 -4.45 -14.87
C LYS A 125 -6.30 -4.86 -13.89
N ILE A 126 -6.01 -4.03 -12.89
CA ILE A 126 -4.97 -4.28 -11.90
C ILE A 126 -5.34 -5.46 -11.01
N LEU A 127 -6.59 -5.52 -10.53
CA LEU A 127 -7.06 -6.61 -9.69
C LEU A 127 -7.04 -7.95 -10.41
N ASN A 128 -7.49 -8.00 -11.67
CA ASN A 128 -7.50 -9.23 -12.46
C ASN A 128 -6.09 -9.76 -12.74
N ILE A 129 -5.14 -8.87 -13.07
CA ILE A 129 -3.75 -9.26 -13.31
C ILE A 129 -3.11 -9.83 -12.03
N LEU A 130 -3.40 -9.24 -10.87
CA LEU A 130 -2.83 -9.64 -9.58
C LEU A 130 -3.62 -10.76 -8.91
N GLY A 131 -4.81 -11.10 -9.40
CA GLY A 131 -5.66 -12.16 -8.84
C GLY A 131 -6.17 -11.82 -7.44
N ILE A 132 -6.54 -10.55 -7.21
CA ILE A 132 -7.05 -10.05 -5.92
C ILE A 132 -8.46 -9.53 -6.08
N VAL A 133 -9.23 -9.63 -4.99
CA VAL A 133 -10.53 -8.98 -4.82
C VAL A 133 -10.43 -7.99 -3.65
N LEU A 134 -11.04 -6.83 -3.80
CA LEU A 134 -11.19 -5.84 -2.75
C LEU A 134 -12.67 -5.76 -2.38
N ASP A 135 -12.99 -5.98 -1.11
CA ASP A 135 -14.37 -5.99 -0.61
C ASP A 135 -14.87 -4.60 -0.21
N GLU A 136 -13.97 -3.63 -0.09
CA GLU A 136 -14.28 -2.28 0.38
C GLU A 136 -13.80 -1.22 -0.61
N LYS A 137 -14.52 -0.09 -0.67
CA LYS A 137 -14.10 1.08 -1.41
C LYS A 137 -12.81 1.65 -0.83
N ILE A 138 -11.93 2.09 -1.72
CA ILE A 138 -10.70 2.77 -1.34
C ILE A 138 -10.98 4.25 -1.11
N MET A 139 -10.46 4.77 -0.01
CA MET A 139 -10.53 6.18 0.29
C MET A 139 -9.39 6.94 -0.38
N VAL A 140 -9.73 8.07 -0.98
CA VAL A 140 -8.80 8.96 -1.68
C VAL A 140 -8.94 10.36 -1.08
N TYR A 141 -7.86 10.85 -0.46
CA TYR A 141 -7.77 12.19 0.07
C TYR A 141 -6.99 13.09 -0.88
N THR A 142 -7.64 14.15 -1.36
CA THR A 142 -6.99 15.21 -2.12
C THR A 142 -6.71 16.40 -1.20
N HIS A 143 -5.44 16.74 -1.03
CA HIS A 143 -4.99 17.79 -0.10
C HIS A 143 -4.98 19.17 -0.75
N GLU A 144 -5.12 20.24 0.04
CA GLU A 144 -5.04 21.63 -0.43
C GLU A 144 -3.58 22.07 -0.65
N THR A 145 -2.67 21.47 0.11
CA THR A 145 -1.23 21.76 0.05
C THR A 145 -0.40 20.47 0.06
N GLN A 146 0.80 20.55 -0.49
CA GLN A 146 1.75 19.45 -0.42
C GLN A 146 2.22 19.16 1.00
N LEU A 147 2.27 20.18 1.86
CA LEU A 147 2.62 20.02 3.28
C LEU A 147 1.59 19.16 4.03
N GLN A 148 0.29 19.36 3.75
CA GLN A 148 -0.76 18.49 4.31
C GLN A 148 -0.63 17.04 3.85
N LEU A 149 -0.30 16.82 2.58
CA LEU A 149 0.02 15.48 2.06
C LEU A 149 1.18 14.86 2.83
N HIS A 150 2.31 15.58 2.97
CA HIS A 150 3.48 15.08 3.68
C HIS A 150 3.14 14.72 5.13
N SER A 151 2.42 15.57 5.83
CA SER A 151 1.96 15.29 7.20
C SER A 151 1.07 14.04 7.28
N ALA A 152 0.16 13.84 6.31
CA ALA A 152 -0.71 12.68 6.25
C ALA A 152 0.07 11.38 5.97
N LEU A 153 1.19 11.47 5.25
CA LEU A 153 2.11 10.35 5.01
C LEU A 153 3.13 10.13 6.14
N GLY A 154 3.07 10.93 7.22
CA GLY A 154 3.99 10.84 8.35
C GLY A 154 5.38 11.44 8.07
N VAL A 155 5.52 12.26 7.03
CA VAL A 155 6.78 12.90 6.64
C VAL A 155 6.73 14.37 7.03
N GLN A 156 7.60 14.83 7.94
CA GLN A 156 7.57 16.22 8.43
C GLN A 156 7.98 17.25 7.37
N SER A 157 8.96 16.92 6.51
CA SER A 157 9.38 17.73 5.38
C SER A 157 9.75 16.81 4.22
N GLY A 158 8.76 16.41 3.43
CA GLY A 158 8.98 15.54 2.29
C GLY A 158 9.60 16.29 1.11
N PRO A 159 10.28 15.58 0.19
CA PRO A 159 10.82 16.17 -1.01
C PRO A 159 9.71 16.69 -1.94
N GLY A 160 9.99 17.72 -2.71
CA GLY A 160 9.03 18.37 -3.62
C GLY A 160 8.41 17.44 -4.68
N TRP A 161 9.06 16.33 -4.97
CA TRP A 161 8.56 15.32 -5.90
C TRP A 161 7.55 14.33 -5.26
N LEU A 162 7.46 14.24 -3.92
CA LEU A 162 6.45 13.40 -3.24
C LEU A 162 5.07 14.07 -3.33
N ARG A 163 4.30 13.69 -4.33
CA ARG A 163 3.01 14.30 -4.69
C ARG A 163 1.82 13.37 -4.50
N ALA A 164 2.07 12.10 -4.26
CA ALA A 164 1.05 11.09 -3.98
C ALA A 164 1.69 9.95 -3.19
N GLY A 165 0.90 9.29 -2.35
CA GLY A 165 1.33 8.14 -1.57
C GLY A 165 0.16 7.48 -0.87
N SER A 166 0.43 6.40 -0.14
CA SER A 166 -0.58 5.75 0.68
C SER A 166 -0.09 5.59 2.12
N ALA A 167 -0.99 5.80 3.04
CA ALA A 167 -0.81 5.49 4.45
C ALA A 167 -2.06 4.76 4.95
N TRP A 168 -1.88 3.65 5.65
CA TRP A 168 -2.98 2.87 6.25
C TRP A 168 -4.05 2.40 5.25
N GLY A 169 -3.67 2.15 4.00
CA GLY A 169 -4.58 1.75 2.93
C GLY A 169 -5.44 2.89 2.36
N ILE A 170 -5.12 4.14 2.72
CA ILE A 170 -5.76 5.35 2.21
C ILE A 170 -4.82 6.02 1.21
N MET A 171 -5.33 6.47 0.09
CA MET A 171 -4.59 7.23 -0.88
C MET A 171 -4.57 8.70 -0.51
N HIS A 172 -3.41 9.33 -0.57
CA HIS A 172 -3.21 10.75 -0.34
C HIS A 172 -2.61 11.37 -1.59
N ILE A 173 -3.24 12.42 -2.13
CA ILE A 173 -2.86 13.06 -3.40
C ILE A 173 -2.74 14.56 -3.19
N ALA A 174 -1.65 15.16 -3.68
CA ALA A 174 -1.41 16.59 -3.66
C ALA A 174 -2.42 17.36 -4.55
N PRO A 175 -2.59 18.66 -4.38
CA PRO A 175 -3.43 19.47 -5.24
C PRO A 175 -2.89 19.49 -6.68
N LYS A 176 -3.81 19.66 -7.65
CA LYS A 176 -3.50 19.63 -9.09
C LYS A 176 -2.30 20.51 -9.50
N LYS A 177 -2.17 21.67 -8.87
CA LYS A 177 -1.05 22.62 -9.12
C LYS A 177 0.35 22.09 -8.79
N CYS A 178 0.45 20.98 -8.05
CA CYS A 178 1.73 20.34 -7.74
C CYS A 178 2.20 19.36 -8.83
N PHE A 179 1.37 19.12 -9.86
CA PHE A 179 1.67 18.16 -10.92
C PHE A 179 2.00 18.89 -12.24
N ASP A 180 3.23 19.35 -12.37
CA ASP A 180 3.68 20.10 -13.57
C ASP A 180 4.06 19.17 -14.74
N ASN A 181 4.88 18.13 -14.42
CA ASN A 181 5.48 17.23 -15.42
C ASN A 181 4.96 15.79 -15.35
N ILE A 182 4.11 15.48 -14.38
CA ILE A 182 3.54 14.15 -14.16
C ILE A 182 2.03 14.32 -14.06
N LYS A 183 1.29 13.51 -14.78
CA LYS A 183 -0.17 13.53 -14.71
C LYS A 183 -0.64 13.01 -13.36
N ALA A 184 -1.44 13.79 -12.64
CA ALA A 184 -1.94 13.45 -11.31
C ALA A 184 -2.72 12.13 -11.29
N GLU A 185 -3.51 11.88 -12.34
CA GLU A 185 -4.28 10.65 -12.50
C GLU A 185 -3.36 9.42 -12.65
N LYS A 186 -2.19 9.55 -13.28
CA LYS A 186 -1.20 8.47 -13.36
C LYS A 186 -0.52 8.22 -12.02
N ALA A 187 -0.24 9.27 -11.26
CA ALA A 187 0.26 9.14 -9.90
C ALA A 187 -0.77 8.47 -8.98
N ALA A 188 -2.05 8.76 -9.15
CA ALA A 188 -3.12 8.08 -8.41
C ALA A 188 -3.17 6.57 -8.73
N VAL A 189 -3.11 6.19 -10.01
CA VAL A 189 -3.08 4.77 -10.42
C VAL A 189 -1.83 4.07 -9.87
N HIS A 190 -0.67 4.75 -9.86
CA HIS A 190 0.55 4.23 -9.27
C HIS A 190 0.37 3.90 -7.78
N VAL A 191 -0.20 4.81 -7.00
CA VAL A 191 -0.47 4.59 -5.57
C VAL A 191 -1.52 3.49 -5.36
N PHE A 192 -2.56 3.44 -6.19
CA PHE A 192 -3.55 2.36 -6.15
C PHE A 192 -2.90 1.00 -6.39
N ALA A 193 -2.05 0.88 -7.41
CA ALA A 193 -1.32 -0.35 -7.69
C ALA A 193 -0.43 -0.79 -6.51
N GLN A 194 0.23 0.15 -5.82
CA GLN A 194 1.01 -0.15 -4.60
C GLN A 194 0.13 -0.73 -3.49
N ILE A 195 -1.07 -0.18 -3.26
CA ILE A 195 -2.01 -0.72 -2.27
C ILE A 195 -2.38 -2.16 -2.59
N VAL A 196 -2.68 -2.46 -3.85
CA VAL A 196 -3.05 -3.81 -4.30
C VAL A 196 -1.87 -4.78 -4.18
N ILE A 197 -0.66 -4.36 -4.58
CA ILE A 197 0.57 -5.16 -4.45
C ILE A 197 0.86 -5.44 -2.97
N ASN A 198 0.76 -4.43 -2.12
CA ASN A 198 0.99 -4.58 -0.68
C ASN A 198 -0.06 -5.49 -0.01
N LYS A 199 -1.30 -5.51 -0.52
CA LYS A 199 -2.32 -6.45 -0.06
C LYS A 199 -2.01 -7.88 -0.49
N LEU A 200 -1.41 -8.08 -1.66
CA LEU A 200 -0.98 -9.40 -2.14
C LEU A 200 0.20 -9.95 -1.34
N ASN A 201 1.20 -9.11 -1.09
CA ASN A 201 2.36 -9.44 -0.25
C ASN A 201 2.94 -8.17 0.40
N PRO A 202 2.71 -7.96 1.71
CA PRO A 202 3.27 -6.81 2.44
C PRO A 202 4.80 -6.78 2.48
N ALA A 203 5.46 -7.92 2.25
CA ALA A 203 6.91 -8.05 2.20
C ALA A 203 7.50 -7.89 0.78
N THR A 204 6.71 -7.37 -0.18
CA THR A 204 7.19 -7.11 -1.54
C THR A 204 8.40 -6.17 -1.52
N PRO A 205 9.53 -6.52 -2.14
CA PRO A 205 10.69 -5.63 -2.24
C PRO A 205 10.32 -4.27 -2.82
N TYR A 206 10.92 -3.20 -2.28
CA TYR A 206 10.59 -1.82 -2.65
C TYR A 206 10.72 -1.58 -4.16
N TRP A 207 11.82 -2.01 -4.78
CA TRP A 207 12.02 -1.88 -6.22
C TRP A 207 10.92 -2.56 -7.06
N LEU A 208 10.47 -3.75 -6.63
CA LEU A 208 9.44 -4.52 -7.34
C LEU A 208 8.09 -3.82 -7.24
N MET A 209 7.73 -3.34 -6.05
CA MET A 209 6.51 -2.56 -5.81
C MET A 209 6.52 -1.28 -6.64
N GLN A 210 7.59 -0.49 -6.59
CA GLN A 210 7.69 0.79 -7.29
C GLN A 210 7.71 0.61 -8.82
N GLY A 211 8.55 -0.31 -9.31
CA GLY A 211 8.70 -0.54 -10.75
C GLY A 211 7.42 -1.07 -11.40
N TYR A 212 6.77 -2.03 -10.77
CA TYR A 212 5.55 -2.59 -11.33
C TYR A 212 4.35 -1.64 -11.23
N SER A 213 4.23 -0.90 -10.14
CA SER A 213 3.21 0.14 -10.02
C SER A 213 3.39 1.24 -11.08
N ALA A 214 4.63 1.65 -11.33
CA ALA A 214 4.95 2.63 -12.38
C ALA A 214 4.61 2.09 -13.78
N TYR A 215 4.87 0.80 -14.03
CA TYR A 215 4.53 0.13 -15.28
C TYR A 215 3.01 0.06 -15.49
N LEU A 216 2.24 -0.38 -14.48
CA LEU A 216 0.78 -0.47 -14.55
C LEU A 216 0.12 0.91 -14.76
N ALA A 217 0.62 1.93 -14.10
CA ALA A 217 0.13 3.30 -14.21
C ALA A 217 0.54 4.00 -15.50
N LYS A 218 1.51 3.45 -16.25
CA LYS A 218 2.18 4.15 -17.36
C LYS A 218 2.67 5.54 -16.94
N TRP A 219 3.28 5.58 -15.76
CA TRP A 219 3.66 6.82 -15.09
C TRP A 219 4.90 7.48 -15.69
N LEU A 220 5.84 6.66 -16.21
CA LEU A 220 7.10 7.14 -16.76
C LEU A 220 7.02 7.30 -18.29
N GLU A 221 7.55 8.40 -18.79
CA GLU A 221 7.68 8.63 -20.22
C GLU A 221 8.82 7.81 -20.83
N LEU A 222 8.62 7.28 -22.02
CA LEU A 222 9.61 6.43 -22.71
C LEU A 222 10.97 7.12 -22.89
N LYS A 223 10.99 8.43 -23.17
CA LYS A 223 12.22 9.21 -23.29
C LYS A 223 13.00 9.19 -21.98
N ARG A 224 12.33 9.49 -20.87
CA ARG A 224 12.93 9.47 -19.53
C ARG A 224 13.53 8.10 -19.18
N ILE A 225 12.81 7.02 -19.50
CA ILE A 225 13.33 5.65 -19.28
C ILE A 225 14.57 5.39 -20.12
N LYS A 226 14.56 5.75 -21.41
CA LYS A 226 15.72 5.57 -22.31
C LYS A 226 16.95 6.35 -21.84
N ASP A 227 16.75 7.61 -21.45
CA ASP A 227 17.84 8.46 -20.97
C ASP A 227 18.45 7.89 -19.67
N ALA A 228 17.63 7.45 -18.73
CA ALA A 228 18.06 6.83 -17.48
C ALA A 228 18.80 5.49 -17.72
N VAL A 229 18.28 4.62 -18.59
CA VAL A 229 18.95 3.36 -18.94
C VAL A 229 20.31 3.61 -19.57
N ARG A 230 20.42 4.58 -20.50
CA ARG A 230 21.69 4.93 -21.12
C ARG A 230 22.70 5.42 -20.09
N GLU A 231 22.32 6.43 -19.30
CA GLU A 231 23.16 6.99 -18.25
C GLU A 231 23.68 5.90 -17.29
N GLN A 232 22.79 4.98 -16.90
CA GLN A 232 23.15 3.94 -15.96
C GLN A 232 24.05 2.85 -16.57
N LEU A 233 23.81 2.42 -17.80
CA LEU A 233 24.65 1.45 -18.47
C LEU A 233 26.04 2.03 -18.86
N ASP A 234 26.11 3.32 -19.15
CA ASP A 234 27.41 4.01 -19.38
C ASP A 234 28.22 4.06 -18.07
N ALA A 235 27.56 4.25 -16.93
CA ALA A 235 28.22 4.28 -15.62
C ALA A 235 28.53 2.87 -15.05
N MET A 236 27.65 1.92 -15.28
CA MET A 236 27.71 0.56 -14.72
C MET A 236 27.15 -0.44 -15.75
N PRO A 237 27.98 -0.91 -16.70
CA PRO A 237 27.52 -1.81 -17.79
C PRO A 237 26.93 -3.14 -17.29
N ASP A 238 27.41 -3.66 -16.15
CA ASP A 238 27.00 -4.92 -15.54
C ASP A 238 26.05 -4.71 -14.33
N ILE A 239 25.25 -3.64 -14.34
CA ILE A 239 24.31 -3.35 -13.25
C ILE A 239 23.49 -4.57 -12.88
N SER A 240 23.40 -4.85 -11.59
CA SER A 240 22.68 -6.01 -11.05
C SER A 240 21.33 -5.63 -10.44
N LEU A 241 20.48 -6.65 -10.23
CA LEU A 241 19.24 -6.48 -9.48
C LEU A 241 19.48 -6.04 -8.03
N ASP A 242 20.65 -6.37 -7.46
CA ASP A 242 21.02 -5.98 -6.11
C ASP A 242 21.48 -4.52 -6.02
N ASP A 243 21.94 -3.95 -7.14
CA ASP A 243 22.30 -2.52 -7.22
C ASP A 243 21.05 -1.62 -7.25
N ILE A 244 19.89 -2.18 -7.59
CA ILE A 244 18.61 -1.49 -7.48
C ILE A 244 18.19 -1.53 -6.01
N SER A 245 18.61 -0.53 -5.26
CA SER A 245 18.51 -0.46 -3.81
C SER A 245 17.09 -0.58 -3.28
N SER A 246 16.95 -1.24 -2.13
CA SER A 246 15.74 -1.20 -1.30
C SER A 246 15.67 0.05 -0.41
N ASP A 247 16.77 0.82 -0.33
CA ASP A 247 16.84 2.10 0.36
C ASP A 247 16.23 3.20 -0.52
N TYR A 248 15.32 3.95 0.06
CA TYR A 248 14.52 4.93 -0.65
C TYR A 248 15.35 6.06 -1.30
N GLU A 249 16.34 6.59 -0.59
CA GLU A 249 17.20 7.69 -1.10
C GLU A 249 18.07 7.18 -2.23
N LYS A 250 18.78 6.08 -2.01
CA LYS A 250 19.63 5.44 -3.02
C LYS A 250 18.85 4.96 -4.24
N PHE A 251 17.63 4.44 -4.03
CA PHE A 251 16.76 4.04 -5.12
C PHE A 251 16.44 5.20 -6.06
N ASN A 252 16.13 6.37 -5.49
CA ASN A 252 15.84 7.55 -6.29
C ASN A 252 17.08 8.08 -7.01
N ASP A 253 18.24 8.12 -6.33
CA ASP A 253 19.50 8.60 -6.89
C ASP A 253 20.04 7.70 -8.03
N ASN A 254 19.81 6.39 -7.93
CA ASN A 254 20.28 5.39 -8.90
C ASN A 254 19.28 5.11 -10.04
N LYS A 255 18.37 6.03 -10.36
CA LYS A 255 17.34 5.83 -11.40
C LYS A 255 16.49 4.57 -11.16
N GLY A 256 16.27 4.21 -9.89
CA GLY A 256 15.61 2.97 -9.50
C GLY A 256 14.21 2.81 -10.05
N TYR A 257 13.45 3.89 -10.18
CA TYR A 257 12.11 3.86 -10.81
C TYR A 257 12.16 3.42 -12.26
N GLU A 258 13.07 3.99 -13.05
CA GLU A 258 13.23 3.71 -14.46
C GLU A 258 13.75 2.29 -14.68
N LEU A 259 14.76 1.88 -13.92
CA LEU A 259 15.31 0.52 -14.00
C LEU A 259 14.28 -0.55 -13.55
N ALA A 260 13.64 -0.35 -12.42
CA ALA A 260 12.61 -1.25 -11.93
C ALA A 260 11.40 -1.34 -12.88
N TYR A 261 11.02 -0.23 -13.52
CA TYR A 261 10.05 -0.24 -14.62
C TYR A 261 10.49 -1.15 -15.76
N THR A 262 11.77 -1.11 -16.15
CA THR A 262 12.26 -1.95 -17.25
C THR A 262 12.25 -3.43 -16.91
N ILE A 263 12.45 -3.79 -15.63
CA ILE A 263 12.33 -5.18 -15.16
C ILE A 263 10.88 -5.65 -15.30
N ALA A 264 9.92 -4.84 -14.83
CA ALA A 264 8.51 -5.15 -14.99
C ALA A 264 8.13 -5.29 -16.48
N HIS A 265 8.60 -4.39 -17.33
CA HIS A 265 8.39 -4.43 -18.78
C HIS A 265 8.99 -5.68 -19.41
N PHE A 266 10.21 -6.07 -19.01
CA PHE A 266 10.87 -7.29 -19.45
C PHE A 266 10.05 -8.52 -19.07
N ILE A 267 9.64 -8.64 -17.81
CA ILE A 267 8.86 -9.79 -17.34
C ILE A 267 7.54 -9.90 -18.10
N VAL A 268 6.83 -8.79 -18.26
CA VAL A 268 5.52 -8.81 -18.93
C VAL A 268 5.65 -9.20 -20.40
N LEU A 269 6.68 -8.75 -21.10
CA LEU A 269 6.90 -9.08 -22.53
C LEU A 269 7.39 -10.51 -22.74
N GLU A 270 8.34 -10.98 -21.93
CA GLU A 270 9.01 -12.26 -22.16
C GLU A 270 8.25 -13.45 -21.51
N TYR A 271 7.56 -13.21 -20.38
CA TYR A 271 6.93 -14.26 -19.59
C TYR A 271 5.41 -14.06 -19.41
N GLY A 272 4.91 -12.87 -19.70
CA GLY A 272 3.49 -12.51 -19.49
C GLY A 272 3.19 -11.89 -18.12
N ALA A 273 2.09 -11.13 -18.06
CA ALA A 273 1.71 -10.35 -16.88
C ALA A 273 1.47 -11.20 -15.61
N GLY A 274 1.03 -12.46 -15.78
CA GLY A 274 0.81 -13.37 -14.64
C GLY A 274 2.08 -13.68 -13.83
N HIS A 275 3.26 -13.66 -14.47
CA HIS A 275 4.53 -13.89 -13.77
C HIS A 275 4.89 -12.76 -12.78
N MET A 276 4.37 -11.55 -12.98
CA MET A 276 4.51 -10.48 -12.01
C MET A 276 3.79 -10.80 -10.69
N ALA A 277 2.57 -11.35 -10.76
CA ALA A 277 1.84 -11.75 -9.56
C ALA A 277 2.55 -12.89 -8.81
N LEU A 278 3.16 -13.85 -9.53
CA LEU A 278 3.98 -14.91 -8.93
C LEU A 278 5.22 -14.35 -8.25
N LEU A 279 5.94 -13.42 -8.92
CA LEU A 279 7.13 -12.79 -8.35
C LEU A 279 6.78 -11.93 -7.12
N ILE A 280 5.65 -11.25 -7.08
CA ILE A 280 5.19 -10.52 -5.91
C ILE A 280 4.93 -11.47 -4.74
N LYS A 281 4.29 -12.62 -4.98
CA LYS A 281 4.03 -13.63 -3.94
C LYS A 281 5.31 -14.27 -3.41
N SER A 282 6.29 -14.51 -4.29
CA SER A 282 7.55 -15.18 -3.97
C SER A 282 8.75 -14.43 -4.59
N PRO A 283 9.17 -13.28 -4.04
CA PRO A 283 10.10 -12.34 -4.70
C PRO A 283 11.49 -12.88 -5.01
N TYR A 284 11.88 -14.01 -4.43
CA TYR A 284 13.22 -14.59 -4.58
C TYR A 284 13.23 -15.95 -5.30
N ASP A 285 12.07 -16.46 -5.73
CA ASP A 285 11.94 -17.75 -6.39
C ASP A 285 12.06 -17.62 -7.91
N TYR A 286 13.27 -17.26 -8.39
CA TYR A 286 13.53 -17.13 -9.82
C TYR A 286 13.46 -18.47 -10.56
N GLU A 287 13.88 -19.56 -9.92
CA GLU A 287 13.88 -20.89 -10.54
C GLU A 287 12.45 -21.42 -10.73
N GLY A 288 11.62 -21.31 -9.70
CA GLY A 288 10.23 -21.76 -9.77
C GLY A 288 9.37 -20.92 -10.72
N ILE A 289 9.66 -19.61 -10.84
CA ILE A 289 8.84 -18.66 -11.63
C ILE A 289 9.32 -18.58 -13.08
N PHE A 290 10.66 -18.45 -13.31
CA PHE A 290 11.24 -18.15 -14.63
C PHE A 290 12.07 -19.30 -15.21
N ASN A 291 12.13 -20.44 -14.50
CA ASN A 291 12.94 -21.61 -14.87
C ASN A 291 14.41 -21.25 -15.16
N CYS A 292 14.97 -20.37 -14.35
CA CYS A 292 16.38 -19.99 -14.41
C CYS A 292 16.85 -19.35 -13.10
N THR A 293 18.19 -19.37 -12.86
CA THR A 293 18.77 -18.70 -11.70
C THR A 293 18.62 -17.16 -11.80
N LYS A 294 18.77 -16.46 -10.66
CA LYS A 294 18.75 -15.01 -10.60
C LYS A 294 19.76 -14.36 -11.55
N GLU A 295 20.98 -14.91 -11.63
CA GLU A 295 22.07 -14.40 -12.50
C GLU A 295 21.70 -14.57 -13.99
N ARG A 296 21.08 -15.70 -14.35
CA ARG A 296 20.61 -15.91 -15.72
C ARG A 296 19.44 -15.01 -16.08
N PHE A 297 18.53 -14.79 -15.15
CA PHE A 297 17.45 -13.81 -15.33
C PHE A 297 18.00 -12.40 -15.53
N GLN A 298 18.94 -11.97 -14.69
CA GLN A 298 19.60 -10.67 -14.80
C GLN A 298 20.30 -10.51 -16.17
N LYS A 299 21.04 -11.51 -16.63
CA LYS A 299 21.69 -11.48 -17.96
C LYS A 299 20.67 -11.31 -19.09
N LYS A 300 19.52 -11.98 -19.02
CA LYS A 300 18.42 -11.80 -19.98
C LYS A 300 17.86 -10.38 -19.94
N TRP A 301 17.64 -9.84 -18.73
CA TRP A 301 17.17 -8.47 -18.56
C TRP A 301 18.19 -7.45 -19.12
N LEU A 302 19.48 -7.58 -18.86
CA LEU A 302 20.52 -6.71 -19.47
C LEU A 302 20.47 -6.76 -21.00
N GLY A 303 20.38 -7.95 -21.59
CA GLY A 303 20.18 -8.10 -23.04
C GLY A 303 18.92 -7.40 -23.55
N PHE A 304 17.83 -7.47 -22.79
CA PHE A 304 16.61 -6.74 -23.10
C PHE A 304 16.81 -5.21 -23.04
N LEU A 305 17.56 -4.67 -22.06
CA LEU A 305 17.88 -3.23 -21.99
C LEU A 305 18.59 -2.75 -23.25
N HIS A 306 19.65 -3.46 -23.67
CA HIS A 306 20.40 -3.12 -24.88
C HIS A 306 19.51 -3.14 -26.13
N LYS A 307 18.74 -4.19 -26.32
CA LYS A 307 17.87 -4.34 -27.48
C LYS A 307 16.72 -3.33 -27.52
N LYS A 308 16.02 -3.15 -26.39
CA LYS A 308 14.75 -2.40 -26.33
C LYS A 308 14.94 -0.91 -26.13
N TYR A 309 15.93 -0.52 -25.33
CA TYR A 309 16.12 0.86 -24.90
C TYR A 309 17.33 1.54 -25.54
N MET A 310 18.39 0.79 -25.87
CA MET A 310 19.58 1.33 -26.52
C MET A 310 19.57 1.19 -28.04
N GLY A 311 18.73 0.28 -28.59
CA GLY A 311 18.67 0.07 -30.05
C GLY A 311 19.90 -0.66 -30.62
N VAL A 312 20.66 -1.35 -29.78
CA VAL A 312 21.82 -2.16 -30.19
C VAL A 312 21.28 -3.56 -30.51
N TYR A 313 21.48 -4.02 -31.75
CA TYR A 313 21.08 -5.34 -32.24
C TYR A 313 22.18 -6.38 -31.99
#